data_638a8d0be5cd27a7191f164d94e40e5b
#
_entry.id   638a8d0be5cd27a7191f164d94e40e5b
#
_cell.length_a   1.000
_cell.length_b   1.000
_cell.length_c   1.000
_cell.angle_alpha   90.00
_cell.angle_beta   90.00
_cell.angle_gamma   90.00
#
_symmetry.space_group_name_H-M   'P 1'
#
loop_
_entity.id
_entity.type
_entity.pdbx_description
1 polymer ?
#
loop_
_entity_poly.entity_id
_entity_poly.type
_entity_poly.pdbx_seq_one_letter_code
_entity_poly.pdbx_strand_id
1 'polypeptide(L)'
;YVQFVMGVKNAMPADREVFDFYVETVRRRAPEAQWCAAGIGPNQIVVNEWAIAAGGHTRTGLEDNVRLDRDTLAPSNAALVKRTVELCGKYGRPVATPSEARAMLGLRAAD
;
A
#
# COMPACT_ATOMS: atom_id res chain seq x y z
N TYR A 1 -10.44 1.03 9.44
CA TYR A 1 -9.32 0.86 8.49
C TYR A 1 -9.70 -0.13 7.38
N VAL A 2 -9.48 0.24 6.13
CA VAL A 2 -9.84 -0.57 4.95
C VAL A 2 -8.57 -0.98 4.20
N GLN A 3 -8.48 -2.24 3.78
CA GLN A 3 -7.37 -2.73 2.97
C GLN A 3 -7.88 -3.32 1.66
N PHE A 4 -7.39 -2.81 0.54
CA PHE A 4 -7.62 -3.36 -0.80
C PHE A 4 -6.53 -4.38 -1.11
N VAL A 5 -6.89 -5.64 -1.29
CA VAL A 5 -5.96 -6.69 -1.73
C VAL A 5 -6.27 -7.03 -3.18
N MET A 6 -5.35 -6.73 -4.08
CA MET A 6 -5.57 -6.76 -5.52
C MET A 6 -4.62 -7.71 -6.24
N GLY A 7 -5.11 -8.40 -7.25
CA GLY A 7 -4.31 -9.31 -8.06
C GLY A 7 -4.26 -10.76 -7.56
N VAL A 8 -5.12 -11.13 -6.61
CA VAL A 8 -5.31 -12.51 -6.19
C VAL A 8 -6.14 -13.26 -7.25
N LYS A 9 -5.73 -14.48 -7.59
CA LYS A 9 -6.46 -15.34 -8.54
C LYS A 9 -7.91 -15.53 -8.06
N ASN A 10 -8.86 -15.34 -8.96
CA ASN A 10 -10.31 -15.44 -8.70
C ASN A 10 -10.86 -14.42 -7.68
N ALA A 11 -10.12 -13.35 -7.42
CA ALA A 11 -10.56 -12.23 -6.61
C ALA A 11 -10.44 -10.93 -7.42
N MET A 12 -10.30 -9.77 -6.75
CA MET A 12 -10.21 -8.49 -7.44
C MET A 12 -8.94 -8.36 -8.27
N PRO A 13 -9.04 -8.06 -9.57
CA PRO A 13 -7.88 -7.83 -10.41
C PRO A 13 -7.13 -6.55 -9.99
N ALA A 14 -5.83 -6.51 -10.30
CA ALA A 14 -5.02 -5.31 -10.10
C ALA A 14 -5.13 -4.37 -11.31
N ASP A 15 -6.35 -3.97 -11.62
CA ASP A 15 -6.65 -3.02 -12.70
C ASP A 15 -6.86 -1.62 -12.13
N ARG A 16 -6.41 -0.59 -12.86
CA ARG A 16 -6.48 0.79 -12.41
C ARG A 16 -7.92 1.26 -12.16
N GLU A 17 -8.84 0.88 -13.02
CA GLU A 17 -10.26 1.22 -12.90
C GLU A 17 -10.89 0.64 -11.62
N VAL A 18 -10.53 -0.60 -11.27
CA VAL A 18 -11.00 -1.26 -10.04
C VAL A 18 -10.41 -0.56 -8.81
N PHE A 19 -9.13 -0.20 -8.85
CA PHE A 19 -8.49 0.57 -7.80
C PHE A 19 -9.19 1.92 -7.57
N ASP A 20 -9.40 2.68 -8.64
CA ASP A 20 -10.06 3.99 -8.57
C ASP A 20 -11.49 3.88 -8.04
N PHE A 21 -12.22 2.84 -8.44
CA PHE A 21 -13.57 2.55 -7.92
C PHE A 21 -13.56 2.29 -6.40
N TYR A 22 -12.58 1.55 -5.89
CA TYR A 22 -12.45 1.33 -4.45
C TYR A 22 -12.14 2.60 -3.69
N VAL A 23 -11.18 3.38 -4.17
CA VAL A 23 -10.80 4.66 -3.53
C VAL A 23 -12.00 5.61 -3.48
N GLU A 24 -12.72 5.75 -4.59
CA GLU A 24 -13.91 6.59 -4.68
C GLU A 24 -15.02 6.09 -3.73
N THR A 25 -15.22 4.77 -3.68
CA THR A 25 -16.22 4.16 -2.80
C THR A 25 -15.91 4.42 -1.34
N VAL A 26 -14.66 4.25 -0.90
CA VAL A 26 -14.27 4.54 0.49
C VAL A 26 -14.44 6.02 0.80
N ARG A 27 -13.97 6.90 -0.07
CA ARG A 27 -14.12 8.37 0.12
C ARG A 27 -15.57 8.79 0.28
N ARG A 28 -16.47 8.19 -0.48
CA ARG A 28 -17.90 8.52 -0.45
C ARG A 28 -18.64 7.89 0.73
N ARG A 29 -18.30 6.64 1.09
CA ARG A 29 -19.07 5.86 2.09
C ARG A 29 -18.47 5.91 3.48
N ALA A 30 -17.17 6.14 3.59
CA ALA A 30 -16.43 6.15 4.85
C ALA A 30 -15.30 7.20 4.79
N PRO A 31 -15.61 8.50 4.64
CA PRO A 31 -14.60 9.55 4.40
C PRO A 31 -13.55 9.66 5.50
N GLU A 32 -13.89 9.26 6.73
CA GLU A 32 -12.96 9.25 7.88
C GLU A 32 -12.08 7.99 7.95
N ALA A 33 -12.34 6.99 7.09
CA ALA A 33 -11.57 5.74 7.15
C ALA A 33 -10.16 5.92 6.55
N GLN A 34 -9.17 5.49 7.29
CA GLN A 34 -7.84 5.27 6.73
C GLN A 34 -7.88 4.01 5.86
N TRP A 35 -7.13 4.00 4.78
CA TRP A 35 -7.08 2.87 3.87
C TRP A 35 -5.68 2.61 3.31
N CYS A 36 -5.41 1.37 2.94
CA CYS A 36 -4.21 0.98 2.22
C CYS A 36 -4.54 0.05 1.05
N ALA A 37 -3.58 -0.12 0.15
CA ALA A 37 -3.65 -1.12 -0.89
C ALA A 37 -2.43 -2.04 -0.91
N ALA A 38 -2.67 -3.31 -1.26
CA ALA A 38 -1.67 -4.35 -1.44
C ALA A 38 -1.84 -4.99 -2.82
N GLY A 39 -0.78 -5.07 -3.58
CA GLY A 39 -0.73 -5.83 -4.83
C GLY A 39 -0.04 -7.18 -4.63
N ILE A 40 -0.56 -8.22 -5.27
CA ILE A 40 -0.01 -9.57 -5.17
C ILE A 40 0.86 -9.89 -6.38
N GLY A 41 2.00 -10.53 -6.14
CA GLY A 41 2.96 -10.91 -7.17
C GLY A 41 3.50 -9.68 -7.93
N PRO A 42 3.56 -9.72 -9.27
CA PRO A 42 4.10 -8.63 -10.08
C PRO A 42 3.32 -7.31 -9.95
N ASN A 43 2.10 -7.36 -9.41
CA ASN A 43 1.27 -6.18 -9.22
C ASN A 43 1.65 -5.36 -7.98
N GLN A 44 2.51 -5.88 -7.10
CA GLN A 44 2.81 -5.22 -5.82
C GLN A 44 3.31 -3.79 -6.01
N ILE A 45 4.33 -3.59 -6.82
CA ILE A 45 4.93 -2.25 -6.96
C ILE A 45 3.97 -1.24 -7.58
N VAL A 46 3.20 -1.65 -8.58
CA VAL A 46 2.28 -0.75 -9.27
C VAL A 46 1.10 -0.36 -8.37
N VAL A 47 0.55 -1.29 -7.61
CA VAL A 47 -0.53 -1.02 -6.64
C VAL A 47 0.00 -0.16 -5.48
N ASN A 48 1.22 -0.41 -4.98
CA ASN A 48 1.86 0.44 -3.99
C ASN A 48 1.98 1.89 -4.49
N GLU A 49 2.42 2.07 -5.74
CA GLU A 49 2.55 3.39 -6.35
C GLU A 49 1.19 4.08 -6.49
N TRP A 50 0.15 3.40 -6.95
CA TRP A 50 -1.20 3.96 -7.03
C TRP A 50 -1.73 4.40 -5.67
N ALA A 51 -1.53 3.58 -4.64
CA ALA A 51 -1.98 3.90 -3.28
C ALA A 51 -1.30 5.16 -2.74
N ILE A 52 0.02 5.26 -2.89
CA ILE A 52 0.81 6.42 -2.46
C ILE A 52 0.37 7.67 -3.22
N ALA A 53 0.24 7.60 -4.54
CA ALA A 53 -0.19 8.71 -5.38
C ALA A 53 -1.62 9.19 -5.06
N ALA A 54 -2.52 8.28 -4.70
CA ALA A 54 -3.90 8.59 -4.36
C ALA A 54 -4.11 9.08 -2.92
N GLY A 55 -3.06 9.15 -2.10
CA GLY A 55 -3.12 9.63 -0.71
C GLY A 55 -3.42 8.56 0.32
N GLY A 56 -3.48 7.28 -0.07
CA GLY A 56 -3.63 6.16 0.85
C GLY A 56 -2.31 5.67 1.43
N HIS A 57 -2.39 4.67 2.28
CA HIS A 57 -1.24 3.90 2.76
C HIS A 57 -0.99 2.71 1.83
N THR A 58 0.11 1.99 2.06
CA THR A 58 0.42 0.83 1.23
C THR A 58 0.98 -0.31 2.07
N ARG A 59 0.76 -1.54 1.62
CA ARG A 59 1.31 -2.76 2.19
C ARG A 59 2.31 -3.36 1.20
N THR A 60 3.47 -3.80 1.72
CA THR A 60 4.50 -4.52 0.96
C THR A 60 5.11 -5.61 1.82
N GLY A 61 5.68 -6.63 1.20
CA GLY A 61 6.36 -7.72 1.87
C GLY A 61 6.52 -8.95 1.01
N LEU A 62 7.37 -9.87 1.47
CA LEU A 62 7.70 -11.12 0.77
C LEU A 62 6.52 -12.09 0.68
N GLU A 63 5.54 -11.99 1.57
CA GLU A 63 4.30 -12.76 1.50
C GLU A 63 3.53 -12.49 0.20
N ASP A 64 3.51 -11.22 -0.21
CA ASP A 64 2.74 -10.76 -1.36
C ASP A 64 3.54 -10.85 -2.68
N ASN A 65 4.87 -10.67 -2.62
CA ASN A 65 5.76 -10.71 -3.78
C ASN A 65 7.22 -10.90 -3.36
N VAL A 66 7.91 -11.82 -3.99
CA VAL A 66 9.31 -12.16 -3.70
C VAL A 66 10.33 -11.36 -4.55
N ARG A 67 9.89 -10.38 -5.34
CA ARG A 67 10.75 -9.65 -6.28
C ARG A 67 10.78 -8.16 -6.00
N LEU A 68 11.97 -7.56 -6.19
CA LEU A 68 12.14 -6.10 -6.21
C LEU A 68 11.63 -5.51 -7.53
N ASP A 69 11.96 -6.16 -8.63
CA ASP A 69 11.55 -5.82 -9.98
C ASP A 69 11.32 -7.11 -10.78
N ARG A 70 11.15 -6.99 -12.09
CA ARG A 70 10.87 -8.13 -12.97
C ARG A 70 11.92 -9.24 -12.87
N ASP A 71 13.17 -8.86 -12.72
CA ASP A 71 14.32 -9.79 -12.89
C ASP A 71 15.08 -10.05 -11.59
N THR A 72 14.84 -9.26 -10.53
CA THR A 72 15.60 -9.28 -9.28
C THR A 72 14.78 -9.78 -8.11
N LEU A 73 15.24 -10.83 -7.42
CA LEU A 73 14.63 -11.27 -6.16
C LEU A 73 14.88 -10.23 -5.05
N ALA A 74 13.88 -10.01 -4.23
CA ALA A 74 14.03 -9.19 -3.02
C ALA A 74 14.81 -9.99 -1.96
N PRO A 75 15.95 -9.45 -1.47
CA PRO A 75 16.75 -10.15 -0.46
C PRO A 75 16.07 -10.20 0.92
N SER A 76 15.11 -9.33 1.17
CA SER A 76 14.42 -9.24 2.46
C SER A 76 13.14 -8.39 2.39
N ASN A 77 12.32 -8.46 3.43
CA ASN A 77 11.22 -7.51 3.63
C ASN A 77 11.72 -6.06 3.72
N ALA A 78 12.86 -5.84 4.37
CA ALA A 78 13.46 -4.51 4.49
C ALA A 78 13.76 -3.88 3.13
N ALA A 79 14.20 -4.67 2.14
CA ALA A 79 14.44 -4.19 0.77
C ALA A 79 13.13 -3.74 0.08
N LEU A 80 12.03 -4.45 0.27
CA LEU A 80 10.70 -4.07 -0.24
C LEU A 80 10.17 -2.81 0.45
N VAL A 81 10.37 -2.70 1.76
CA VAL A 81 10.02 -1.48 2.52
C VAL A 81 10.83 -0.29 2.03
N LYS A 82 12.15 -0.45 1.84
CA LYS A 82 13.02 0.60 1.29
C LYS A 82 12.52 1.10 -0.07
N ARG A 83 12.19 0.20 -0.99
CA ARG A 83 11.59 0.55 -2.28
C ARG A 83 10.31 1.37 -2.12
N THR A 84 9.46 1.00 -1.17
CA THR A 84 8.21 1.72 -0.89
C THR A 84 8.48 3.12 -0.33
N VAL A 85 9.47 3.27 0.53
CA VAL A 85 9.93 4.58 1.04
C VAL A 85 10.43 5.48 -0.11
N GLU A 86 11.17 4.92 -1.06
CA GLU A 86 11.61 5.64 -2.27
C GLU A 86 10.42 6.11 -3.12
N LEU A 87 9.37 5.29 -3.26
CA LEU A 87 8.12 5.70 -3.91
C LEU A 87 7.43 6.84 -3.15
N CYS A 88 7.40 6.80 -1.83
CA CYS A 88 6.86 7.91 -1.03
C CYS A 88 7.61 9.23 -1.33
N GLY A 89 8.94 9.18 -1.42
CA GLY A 89 9.76 10.34 -1.80
C GLY A 89 9.43 10.88 -3.20
N LYS A 90 9.20 9.99 -4.18
CA LYS A 90 8.80 10.36 -5.55
C LYS A 90 7.51 11.19 -5.58
N TYR A 91 6.57 10.93 -4.70
CA TYR A 91 5.28 11.62 -4.60
C TYR A 91 5.24 12.70 -3.50
N GLY A 92 6.38 13.05 -2.92
CA GLY A 92 6.47 14.08 -1.87
C GLY A 92 5.70 13.72 -0.60
N ARG A 93 5.49 12.42 -0.33
CA ARG A 93 4.77 11.95 0.84
C ARG A 93 5.73 11.48 1.93
N PRO A 94 5.73 12.11 3.11
CA PRO A 94 6.56 11.65 4.22
C PRO A 94 6.10 10.27 4.71
N VAL A 95 7.05 9.46 5.16
CA VAL A 95 6.76 8.22 5.87
C VAL A 95 6.47 8.56 7.33
N ALA A 96 5.33 8.11 7.84
CA ALA A 96 4.95 8.36 9.23
C ALA A 96 5.90 7.64 10.20
N THR A 97 6.24 8.31 11.29
CA THR A 97 6.87 7.67 12.43
C THR A 97 5.89 6.71 13.12
N PRO A 98 6.38 5.76 13.94
CA PRO A 98 5.49 4.88 14.71
C PRO A 98 4.47 5.63 15.57
N SER A 99 4.85 6.76 16.16
CA SER A 99 3.96 7.59 16.97
C SER A 99 2.86 8.24 16.12
N GLU A 100 3.22 8.82 14.98
CA GLU A 100 2.26 9.41 14.03
C GLU A 100 1.30 8.35 13.47
N ALA A 101 1.81 7.17 13.11
CA ALA A 101 0.97 6.07 12.61
C ALA A 101 -0.04 5.61 13.68
N ARG A 102 0.39 5.50 14.96
CA ARG A 102 -0.52 5.19 16.06
C ARG A 102 -1.60 6.24 16.24
N ALA A 103 -1.24 7.51 16.18
CA ALA A 103 -2.19 8.61 16.28
C ALA A 103 -3.20 8.59 15.12
N MET A 104 -2.74 8.42 13.87
CA MET A 104 -3.61 8.32 12.68
C MET A 104 -4.61 7.17 12.78
N LEU A 105 -4.22 6.05 13.38
CA LEU A 105 -5.04 4.84 13.49
C LEU A 105 -5.84 4.77 14.80
N GLY A 106 -5.78 5.78 15.65
CA GLY A 106 -6.45 5.79 16.95
C GLY A 106 -5.95 4.72 17.91
N LEU A 107 -4.70 4.28 17.78
CA LEU A 107 -4.08 3.28 18.64
C LEU A 107 -3.48 3.93 19.89
N ARG A 108 -3.38 3.14 20.97
CA ARG A 108 -2.71 3.60 22.20
C ARG A 108 -1.27 4.01 21.90
N ALA A 109 -0.79 5.04 22.60
CA ALA A 109 0.64 5.36 22.57
C ALA A 109 1.46 4.12 22.98
N ALA A 110 2.68 4.02 22.45
CA ALA A 110 3.61 3.03 22.99
C ALA A 110 4.11 3.54 24.35
N ASP A 111 4.15 2.64 25.34
CA ASP A 111 4.77 2.90 26.63
C ASP A 111 6.29 3.08 26.46
#